data_528a0cda7eca7ebe26396ae8bbe82e60
#
_entry.id   528a0cda7eca7ebe26396ae8bbe82e60
#
_cell.length_a   1.000
_cell.length_b   1.000
_cell.length_c   1.000
_cell.angle_alpha   90.00
_cell.angle_beta   90.00
_cell.angle_gamma   90.00
#
_symmetry.space_group_name_H-M   'P 1'
#
loop_
_entity.id
_entity.type
_entity.pdbx_description
1 polymer ?
#
loop_
_entity_poly.entity_id
_entity_poly.type
_entity_poly.pdbx_seq_one_letter_code
_entity_poly.pdbx_strand_id
1 'polypeptide(L)'
;MAGGSDGSENLDNQDFAQNRRAQYRHTMSNHLEQLTAEWLEYRGYFVRQSVLVGKRDTGGFAGELDIVALNPTTRHLVHIECSLDTDPWSKREARFTAKFERGRTYVPSLFAGLDLPAKVDQVALLQFGGGTRETLGGGRLIWVPDFVADMLSVLRKSRPDKAAIPSTLPLLRTLQLAAHFSQPRGRTGCIIEQPEGATIA
;
A
#
# COMPACT_ATOMS: atom_id res chain seq x y z
N MET A 1 -25.64 -52.75 13.79
CA MET A 1 -25.91 -51.31 13.74
C MET A 1 -24.60 -50.59 13.83
N ALA A 2 -24.07 -50.11 12.72
CA ALA A 2 -22.84 -49.35 12.68
C ALA A 2 -23.20 -47.92 12.27
N GLY A 3 -22.91 -46.97 13.15
CA GLY A 3 -23.13 -45.55 12.90
C GLY A 3 -22.05 -45.00 11.98
N GLY A 4 -22.46 -44.46 10.85
CA GLY A 4 -21.61 -43.68 9.98
C GLY A 4 -21.45 -42.30 10.57
N SER A 5 -20.25 -41.91 10.95
CA SER A 5 -19.86 -40.54 11.38
C SER A 5 -19.35 -39.73 10.19
N ASP A 6 -20.13 -38.85 9.73
CA ASP A 6 -19.98 -37.42 9.55
C ASP A 6 -18.56 -36.91 9.25
N GLY A 7 -18.15 -37.08 7.97
CA GLY A 7 -16.93 -36.45 7.45
C GLY A 7 -17.18 -35.19 6.63
N SER A 8 -18.43 -34.78 6.39
CA SER A 8 -18.80 -33.67 5.52
C SER A 8 -18.75 -32.30 6.22
N GLU A 9 -19.08 -32.22 7.49
CA GLU A 9 -19.08 -30.94 8.23
C GLU A 9 -17.67 -30.34 8.48
N ASN A 10 -16.62 -31.15 8.39
CA ASN A 10 -15.27 -30.67 8.64
C ASN A 10 -14.60 -30.03 7.42
N LEU A 11 -15.03 -30.40 6.22
CA LEU A 11 -14.53 -29.83 4.95
C LEU A 11 -15.13 -28.44 4.70
N ASP A 12 -16.42 -28.26 4.95
CA ASP A 12 -17.11 -26.97 4.78
C ASP A 12 -16.60 -25.90 5.74
N ASN A 13 -16.23 -26.28 6.98
CA ASN A 13 -15.67 -25.34 7.96
C ASN A 13 -14.24 -24.91 7.63
N GLN A 14 -13.43 -25.75 7.00
CA GLN A 14 -12.08 -25.39 6.59
C GLN A 14 -12.09 -24.47 5.36
N ASP A 15 -12.96 -24.73 4.39
CA ASP A 15 -13.15 -23.86 3.22
C ASP A 15 -13.75 -22.51 3.60
N PHE A 16 -14.69 -22.46 4.57
CA PHE A 16 -15.26 -21.23 5.08
C PHE A 16 -14.22 -20.39 5.86
N ALA A 17 -13.35 -21.05 6.62
CA ALA A 17 -12.28 -20.39 7.36
C ALA A 17 -11.16 -19.87 6.42
N GLN A 18 -10.84 -20.62 5.35
CA GLN A 18 -9.87 -20.20 4.33
C GLN A 18 -10.43 -19.05 3.48
N ASN A 19 -11.71 -19.09 3.11
CA ASN A 19 -12.39 -18.02 2.38
C ASN A 19 -12.51 -16.75 3.23
N ARG A 20 -12.81 -16.85 4.52
CA ARG A 20 -12.76 -15.72 5.46
C ARG A 20 -11.35 -15.13 5.57
N ARG A 21 -10.32 -15.97 5.69
CA ARG A 21 -8.92 -15.49 5.77
C ARG A 21 -8.48 -14.83 4.46
N ALA A 22 -8.93 -15.32 3.31
CA ALA A 22 -8.70 -14.69 2.01
C ALA A 22 -9.44 -13.36 1.89
N GLN A 23 -10.71 -13.29 2.32
CA GLN A 23 -11.50 -12.06 2.37
C GLN A 23 -10.92 -11.03 3.36
N TYR A 24 -10.49 -11.46 4.55
CA TYR A 24 -9.82 -10.57 5.52
C TYR A 24 -8.47 -10.05 5.02
N ARG A 25 -7.72 -10.83 4.28
CA ARG A 25 -6.51 -10.33 3.60
C ARG A 25 -6.82 -9.31 2.53
N HIS A 26 -7.97 -9.41 1.86
CA HIS A 26 -8.41 -8.47 0.82
C HIS A 26 -9.01 -7.19 1.38
N THR A 27 -9.47 -7.18 2.64
CA THR A 27 -10.09 -6.01 3.30
C THR A 27 -9.13 -5.25 4.21
N MET A 28 -7.97 -5.79 4.53
CA MET A 28 -6.92 -5.04 5.20
C MET A 28 -5.99 -4.45 4.14
N SER A 29 -6.45 -3.39 3.48
CA SER A 29 -5.56 -2.46 2.79
C SER A 29 -4.42 -2.15 3.75
N ASN A 30 -3.21 -2.53 3.35
CA ASN A 30 -2.01 -2.20 4.08
C ASN A 30 -1.97 -0.66 4.23
N HIS A 31 -1.89 -0.14 5.45
CA HIS A 31 -1.88 1.31 5.69
C HIS A 31 -0.83 2.03 4.84
N LEU A 32 0.26 1.34 4.49
CA LEU A 32 1.28 1.88 3.60
C LEU A 32 0.75 2.03 2.18
N GLU A 33 -0.02 1.06 1.68
CA GLU A 33 -0.65 1.14 0.36
C GLU A 33 -1.69 2.26 0.32
N GLN A 34 -2.54 2.36 1.34
CA GLN A 34 -3.52 3.43 1.44
C GLN A 34 -2.85 4.81 1.51
N LEU A 35 -1.84 4.98 2.36
CA LEU A 35 -1.11 6.23 2.47
C LEU A 35 -0.43 6.62 1.15
N THR A 36 0.15 5.63 0.46
CA THR A 36 0.80 5.84 -0.83
C THR A 36 -0.21 6.27 -1.90
N ALA A 37 -1.38 5.65 -1.92
CA ALA A 37 -2.46 6.03 -2.83
C ALA A 37 -2.97 7.44 -2.55
N GLU A 38 -3.26 7.78 -1.29
CA GLU A 38 -3.68 9.13 -0.90
C GLU A 38 -2.63 10.19 -1.28
N TRP A 39 -1.34 9.86 -1.12
CA TRP A 39 -0.26 10.75 -1.54
C TRP A 39 -0.25 10.98 -3.04
N LEU A 40 -0.40 9.91 -3.83
CA LEU A 40 -0.44 10.01 -5.30
C LEU A 40 -1.68 10.80 -5.76
N GLU A 41 -2.87 10.55 -5.19
CA GLU A 41 -4.07 11.31 -5.49
C GLU A 41 -3.88 12.79 -5.19
N TYR A 42 -3.32 13.13 -4.03
CA TYR A 42 -2.99 14.51 -3.67
C TYR A 42 -2.01 15.16 -4.66
N ARG A 43 -1.12 14.36 -5.28
CA ARG A 43 -0.17 14.81 -6.31
C ARG A 43 -0.76 14.83 -7.72
N GLY A 44 -2.06 14.62 -7.86
CA GLY A 44 -2.78 14.71 -9.15
C GLY A 44 -2.72 13.47 -10.01
N TYR A 45 -2.49 12.30 -9.42
CA TYR A 45 -2.58 11.01 -10.12
C TYR A 45 -3.99 10.45 -10.07
N PHE A 46 -4.39 9.78 -11.13
CA PHE A 46 -5.47 8.80 -11.10
C PHE A 46 -4.93 7.48 -10.58
N VAL A 47 -5.45 7.01 -9.45
CA VAL A 47 -4.91 5.87 -8.71
C VAL A 47 -5.86 4.67 -8.77
N ARG A 48 -5.31 3.48 -8.94
CA ARG A 48 -5.98 2.20 -8.75
C ARG A 48 -5.19 1.37 -7.76
N GLN A 49 -5.88 0.85 -6.74
CA GLN A 49 -5.31 0.01 -5.69
C GLN A 49 -5.81 -1.42 -5.86
N SER A 50 -5.03 -2.38 -5.37
CA SER A 50 -5.40 -3.81 -5.27
C SER A 50 -5.97 -4.35 -6.59
N VAL A 51 -5.26 -4.09 -7.70
CA VAL A 51 -5.75 -4.42 -9.04
C VAL A 51 -5.49 -5.88 -9.36
N LEU A 52 -6.54 -6.69 -9.36
CA LEU A 52 -6.46 -8.07 -9.83
C LEU A 52 -6.24 -8.11 -11.34
N VAL A 53 -5.22 -8.85 -11.79
CA VAL A 53 -4.81 -8.92 -13.20
C VAL A 53 -4.63 -10.36 -13.67
N GLY A 54 -4.77 -10.55 -15.00
CA GLY A 54 -4.59 -11.86 -15.64
C GLY A 54 -5.66 -12.85 -15.22
N LYS A 55 -6.95 -12.52 -15.47
CA LYS A 55 -8.06 -13.45 -15.26
C LYS A 55 -7.82 -14.76 -16.01
N ARG A 56 -7.99 -15.90 -15.33
CA ARG A 56 -7.78 -17.24 -15.89
C ARG A 56 -9.11 -17.87 -16.28
N ASP A 57 -9.11 -18.67 -17.34
CA ASP A 57 -10.30 -19.38 -17.79
C ASP A 57 -10.79 -20.41 -16.76
N THR A 58 -9.88 -20.97 -15.98
CA THR A 58 -10.16 -21.89 -14.86
C THR A 58 -10.59 -21.19 -13.56
N GLY A 59 -10.77 -19.85 -13.60
CA GLY A 59 -11.07 -19.02 -12.45
C GLY A 59 -9.83 -18.43 -11.77
N GLY A 60 -10.05 -17.38 -11.01
CA GLY A 60 -8.98 -16.64 -10.31
C GLY A 60 -8.17 -15.71 -11.23
N PHE A 61 -7.05 -15.20 -10.70
CA PHE A 61 -6.20 -14.22 -11.36
C PHE A 61 -4.73 -14.65 -11.33
N ALA A 62 -3.92 -14.08 -12.22
CA ALA A 62 -2.48 -14.29 -12.24
C ALA A 62 -1.81 -13.62 -11.03
N GLY A 63 -2.44 -12.57 -10.50
CA GLY A 63 -2.04 -11.89 -9.27
C GLY A 63 -2.69 -10.54 -9.10
N GLU A 64 -2.16 -9.80 -8.14
CA GLU A 64 -2.57 -8.45 -7.77
C GLU A 64 -1.41 -7.49 -7.98
N LEU A 65 -1.73 -6.24 -8.32
CA LEU A 65 -0.83 -5.10 -8.33
C LEU A 65 -1.28 -4.18 -7.19
N ASP A 66 -0.37 -3.83 -6.28
CA ASP A 66 -0.72 -3.09 -5.08
C ASP A 66 -1.24 -1.68 -5.46
N ILE A 67 -0.46 -0.91 -6.24
CA ILE A 67 -0.84 0.43 -6.69
C ILE A 67 -0.39 0.65 -8.13
N VAL A 68 -1.30 1.14 -8.96
CA VAL A 68 -1.01 1.64 -10.31
C VAL A 68 -1.59 3.03 -10.45
N ALA A 69 -0.79 4.01 -10.90
CA ALA A 69 -1.24 5.39 -10.99
C ALA A 69 -0.68 6.11 -12.22
N LEU A 70 -1.52 6.97 -12.82
CA LEU A 70 -1.17 7.79 -13.96
C LEU A 70 -1.39 9.27 -13.64
N ASN A 71 -0.36 10.08 -13.78
CA ASN A 71 -0.50 11.53 -13.80
C ASN A 71 -0.59 12.00 -15.25
N PRO A 72 -1.76 12.52 -15.67
CA PRO A 72 -1.96 12.90 -17.06
C PRO A 72 -1.20 14.18 -17.44
N THR A 73 -0.93 15.07 -16.48
CA THR A 73 -0.24 16.34 -16.71
C THR A 73 1.25 16.11 -16.98
N THR A 74 1.89 15.27 -16.14
CA THR A 74 3.33 14.96 -16.29
C THR A 74 3.57 13.74 -17.17
N ARG A 75 2.52 13.05 -17.60
CA ARG A 75 2.57 11.78 -18.34
C ARG A 75 3.40 10.72 -17.60
N HIS A 76 3.32 10.70 -16.26
CA HIS A 76 4.04 9.75 -15.44
C HIS A 76 3.14 8.58 -15.06
N LEU A 77 3.49 7.38 -15.51
CA LEU A 77 2.82 6.12 -15.18
C LEU A 77 3.70 5.34 -14.21
N VAL A 78 3.17 5.05 -13.01
CA VAL A 78 3.89 4.38 -11.95
C VAL A 78 3.16 3.12 -11.49
N HIS A 79 3.94 2.07 -11.20
CA HIS A 79 3.51 0.84 -10.53
C HIS A 79 4.31 0.68 -9.25
N ILE A 80 3.64 0.76 -8.10
CA ILE A 80 4.26 0.66 -6.78
C ILE A 80 3.82 -0.63 -6.11
N GLU A 81 4.80 -1.37 -5.58
CA GLU A 81 4.60 -2.56 -4.78
C GLU A 81 5.12 -2.30 -3.36
N CYS A 82 4.23 -2.43 -2.38
CA CYS A 82 4.51 -2.13 -0.98
C CYS A 82 4.87 -3.40 -0.20
N SER A 83 5.80 -3.30 0.76
CA SER A 83 6.08 -4.43 1.64
C SER A 83 6.49 -4.00 3.05
N LEU A 84 5.87 -4.65 4.03
CA LEU A 84 6.16 -4.52 5.45
C LEU A 84 6.98 -5.70 5.99
N ASP A 85 7.42 -6.62 5.12
CA ASP A 85 8.14 -7.82 5.53
C ASP A 85 9.63 -7.58 5.85
N THR A 86 10.21 -8.57 6.53
CA THR A 86 11.63 -8.63 6.87
C THR A 86 12.33 -9.82 6.19
N ASP A 87 11.76 -10.34 5.10
CA ASP A 87 12.31 -11.47 4.36
C ASP A 87 13.77 -11.22 3.91
N PRO A 88 14.58 -12.28 3.76
CA PRO A 88 15.92 -12.18 3.17
C PRO A 88 15.90 -11.58 1.76
N TRP A 89 16.99 -10.90 1.39
CA TRP A 89 17.09 -10.20 0.11
C TRP A 89 16.83 -11.07 -1.12
N SER A 90 17.34 -12.29 -1.15
CA SER A 90 17.12 -13.23 -2.27
C SER A 90 15.62 -13.52 -2.48
N LYS A 91 14.87 -13.68 -1.39
CA LYS A 91 13.43 -13.92 -1.45
C LYS A 91 12.67 -12.68 -1.89
N ARG A 92 13.07 -11.49 -1.37
CA ARG A 92 12.51 -10.21 -1.83
C ARG A 92 12.77 -9.99 -3.31
N GLU A 93 14.01 -10.20 -3.78
CA GLU A 93 14.40 -10.04 -5.17
C GLU A 93 13.52 -10.88 -6.11
N ALA A 94 13.38 -12.18 -5.82
CA ALA A 94 12.54 -13.06 -6.62
C ALA A 94 11.07 -12.63 -6.64
N ARG A 95 10.53 -12.23 -5.47
CA ARG A 95 9.14 -11.79 -5.36
C ARG A 95 8.87 -10.49 -6.12
N PHE A 96 9.71 -9.47 -5.94
CA PHE A 96 9.55 -8.20 -6.62
C PHE A 96 9.79 -8.30 -8.12
N THR A 97 10.74 -9.13 -8.57
CA THR A 97 10.91 -9.45 -9.99
C THR A 97 9.60 -9.99 -10.59
N ALA A 98 8.98 -10.99 -9.96
CA ALA A 98 7.73 -11.56 -10.44
C ALA A 98 6.56 -10.54 -10.41
N LYS A 99 6.47 -9.68 -9.37
CA LYS A 99 5.47 -8.62 -9.29
C LYS A 99 5.66 -7.59 -10.40
N PHE A 100 6.87 -7.15 -10.64
CA PHE A 100 7.17 -6.16 -11.68
C PHE A 100 7.04 -6.70 -13.11
N GLU A 101 7.35 -7.97 -13.37
CA GLU A 101 7.05 -8.63 -14.64
C GLU A 101 5.55 -8.64 -14.90
N ARG A 102 4.74 -8.99 -13.90
CA ARG A 102 3.29 -8.91 -13.97
C ARG A 102 2.83 -7.48 -14.27
N GLY A 103 3.38 -6.48 -13.59
CA GLY A 103 3.09 -5.06 -13.86
C GLY A 103 3.38 -4.69 -15.31
N ARG A 104 4.55 -5.05 -15.85
CA ARG A 104 4.89 -4.78 -17.26
C ARG A 104 3.89 -5.41 -18.24
N THR A 105 3.39 -6.60 -17.91
CA THR A 105 2.44 -7.31 -18.75
C THR A 105 1.05 -6.68 -18.75
N TYR A 106 0.55 -6.27 -17.58
CA TYR A 106 -0.86 -5.93 -17.45
C TYR A 106 -1.15 -4.43 -17.30
N VAL A 107 -0.21 -3.61 -16.80
CA VAL A 107 -0.46 -2.18 -16.61
C VAL A 107 -0.89 -1.46 -17.88
N PRO A 108 -0.32 -1.71 -19.07
CA PRO A 108 -0.76 -1.03 -20.29
C PRO A 108 -2.25 -1.26 -20.62
N SER A 109 -2.76 -2.45 -20.37
CA SER A 109 -4.17 -2.76 -20.66
C SER A 109 -5.15 -2.10 -19.68
N LEU A 110 -4.71 -1.70 -18.48
CA LEU A 110 -5.55 -1.00 -17.50
C LEU A 110 -5.92 0.41 -17.93
N PHE A 111 -5.17 0.98 -18.85
CA PHE A 111 -5.34 2.33 -19.38
C PHE A 111 -5.55 2.31 -20.91
N ALA A 112 -6.17 1.25 -21.42
CA ALA A 112 -6.43 1.10 -22.84
C ALA A 112 -7.17 2.33 -23.39
N GLY A 113 -6.74 2.84 -24.54
CA GLY A 113 -7.28 4.04 -25.17
C GLY A 113 -6.67 5.37 -24.70
N LEU A 114 -5.77 5.35 -23.73
CA LEU A 114 -4.98 6.52 -23.36
C LEU A 114 -3.61 6.48 -24.02
N ASP A 115 -3.08 7.67 -24.36
CA ASP A 115 -1.70 7.81 -24.81
C ASP A 115 -0.75 7.69 -23.63
N LEU A 116 -0.21 6.49 -23.43
CA LEU A 116 0.64 6.16 -22.28
C LEU A 116 2.10 6.48 -22.55
N PRO A 117 2.89 6.76 -21.50
CA PRO A 117 4.34 6.82 -21.61
C PRO A 117 4.90 5.44 -22.01
N ALA A 118 5.98 5.42 -22.75
CA ALA A 118 6.62 4.19 -23.22
C ALA A 118 7.15 3.29 -22.09
N LYS A 119 7.34 3.85 -20.90
CA LYS A 119 7.91 3.15 -19.74
C LYS A 119 7.04 3.35 -18.50
N VAL A 120 6.77 2.26 -17.80
CA VAL A 120 6.19 2.26 -16.46
C VAL A 120 7.32 2.43 -15.45
N ASP A 121 7.25 3.43 -14.57
CA ASP A 121 8.16 3.56 -13.44
C ASP A 121 7.76 2.54 -12.37
N GLN A 122 8.61 1.58 -12.09
CA GLN A 122 8.34 0.51 -11.12
C GLN A 122 9.08 0.78 -9.82
N VAL A 123 8.34 0.80 -8.72
CA VAL A 123 8.85 1.19 -7.40
C VAL A 123 8.55 0.10 -6.37
N ALA A 124 9.60 -0.38 -5.71
CA ALA A 124 9.51 -1.18 -4.49
C ALA A 124 9.55 -0.25 -3.29
N LEU A 125 8.47 -0.19 -2.51
CA LEU A 125 8.38 0.62 -1.29
C LEU A 125 8.49 -0.29 -0.07
N LEU A 126 9.64 -0.26 0.63
CA LEU A 126 9.94 -1.15 1.74
C LEU A 126 10.00 -0.42 3.07
N GLN A 127 9.35 -1.00 4.10
CA GLN A 127 9.41 -0.47 5.46
C GLN A 127 10.69 -0.86 6.18
N PHE A 128 11.12 -2.12 6.04
CA PHE A 128 12.22 -2.67 6.79
C PHE A 128 13.40 -3.05 5.91
N GLY A 129 14.57 -2.67 6.37
CA GLY A 129 15.84 -2.90 5.74
C GLY A 129 16.69 -1.63 5.86
N GLY A 130 17.79 -1.61 5.17
CA GLY A 130 18.72 -0.47 5.13
C GLY A 130 19.86 -0.76 4.17
N GLY A 131 20.68 0.24 3.94
CA GLY A 131 21.84 0.15 3.07
C GLY A 131 21.74 1.08 1.86
N THR A 132 22.69 0.94 0.96
CA THR A 132 22.85 1.78 -0.24
C THR A 132 22.18 1.19 -1.49
N ARG A 133 21.31 0.19 -1.30
CA ARG A 133 20.63 -0.45 -2.43
C ARG A 133 19.59 0.50 -3.01
N GLU A 134 19.65 0.71 -4.30
CA GLU A 134 18.77 1.62 -5.05
C GLU A 134 17.71 0.89 -5.89
N THR A 135 17.87 -0.42 -6.06
CA THR A 135 16.96 -1.22 -6.90
C THR A 135 16.57 -2.53 -6.23
N LEU A 136 15.39 -3.05 -6.59
CA LEU A 136 14.89 -4.35 -6.18
C LEU A 136 13.95 -4.89 -7.26
N GLY A 137 14.16 -6.14 -7.68
CA GLY A 137 13.33 -6.80 -8.70
C GLY A 137 13.31 -6.08 -10.05
N GLY A 138 14.33 -5.27 -10.33
CA GLY A 138 14.42 -4.44 -11.55
C GLY A 138 13.66 -3.11 -11.47
N GLY A 139 12.99 -2.80 -10.34
CA GLY A 139 12.41 -1.48 -10.05
C GLY A 139 13.28 -0.63 -9.12
N ARG A 140 12.94 0.65 -8.98
CA ARG A 140 13.56 1.53 -7.98
C ARG A 140 13.17 1.09 -6.57
N LEU A 141 14.10 1.14 -5.64
CA LEU A 141 13.84 0.91 -4.23
C LEU A 141 13.71 2.26 -3.51
N ILE A 142 12.61 2.41 -2.79
CA ILE A 142 12.40 3.55 -1.88
C ILE A 142 12.14 3.01 -0.48
N TRP A 143 12.80 3.58 0.50
CA TRP A 143 12.56 3.28 1.90
C TRP A 143 11.40 4.10 2.45
N VAL A 144 10.53 3.48 3.25
CA VAL A 144 9.39 4.18 3.86
C VAL A 144 9.82 5.40 4.69
N PRO A 145 10.92 5.38 5.48
CA PRO A 145 11.38 6.58 6.16
C PRO A 145 11.65 7.76 5.23
N ASP A 146 12.29 7.52 4.09
CA ASP A 146 12.60 8.57 3.10
C ASP A 146 11.32 9.05 2.42
N PHE A 147 10.43 8.12 2.03
CA PHE A 147 9.13 8.43 1.46
C PHE A 147 8.27 9.30 2.40
N VAL A 148 8.22 8.96 3.69
CA VAL A 148 7.49 9.75 4.69
C VAL A 148 8.17 11.09 4.93
N ALA A 149 9.51 11.16 4.96
CA ALA A 149 10.23 12.42 5.10
C ALA A 149 9.93 13.38 3.96
N ASP A 150 9.87 12.89 2.72
CA ASP A 150 9.50 13.69 1.54
C ASP A 150 8.06 14.22 1.64
N MET A 151 7.10 13.35 2.02
CA MET A 151 5.72 13.79 2.25
C MET A 151 5.65 14.89 3.31
N LEU A 152 6.27 14.68 4.47
CA LEU A 152 6.27 15.65 5.57
C LEU A 152 6.92 16.98 5.15
N SER A 153 7.95 16.96 4.32
CA SER A 153 8.60 18.16 3.80
C SER A 153 7.65 19.05 2.98
N VAL A 154 6.77 18.41 2.21
CA VAL A 154 5.74 19.09 1.41
C VAL A 154 4.58 19.56 2.30
N LEU A 155 4.09 18.69 3.19
CA LEU A 155 2.94 18.98 4.05
C LEU A 155 3.20 20.10 5.05
N ARG A 156 4.43 20.26 5.55
CA ARG A 156 4.84 21.39 6.42
C ARG A 156 4.66 22.75 5.78
N LYS A 157 4.72 22.83 4.45
CA LYS A 157 4.55 24.10 3.72
C LYS A 157 3.09 24.51 3.59
N SER A 158 2.16 23.60 3.82
CA SER A 158 0.72 23.79 3.65
C SER A 158 0.04 23.88 5.02
N ARG A 159 -0.46 25.05 5.37
CA ARG A 159 -1.17 25.29 6.65
C ARG A 159 -2.54 24.63 6.63
N PRO A 160 -2.91 23.82 7.64
CA PRO A 160 -4.21 23.14 7.68
C PRO A 160 -5.43 24.08 7.68
N ASP A 161 -5.28 25.30 8.22
CA ASP A 161 -6.33 26.30 8.28
C ASP A 161 -6.57 27.05 6.95
N LYS A 162 -5.61 27.01 6.02
CA LYS A 162 -5.69 27.70 4.72
C LYS A 162 -5.75 26.75 3.53
N ALA A 163 -5.11 25.61 3.66
CA ALA A 163 -4.95 24.61 2.60
C ALA A 163 -5.01 23.21 3.20
N ALA A 164 -6.15 22.87 3.79
CA ALA A 164 -6.39 21.55 4.37
C ALA A 164 -6.40 20.47 3.30
N ILE A 165 -5.74 19.35 3.58
CA ILE A 165 -5.89 18.12 2.78
C ILE A 165 -7.38 17.70 2.79
N PRO A 166 -7.96 17.27 1.65
CA PRO A 166 -9.33 16.80 1.59
C PRO A 166 -9.64 15.71 2.61
N SER A 167 -10.87 15.71 3.15
CA SER A 167 -11.32 14.69 4.12
C SER A 167 -11.38 13.27 3.53
N THR A 168 -11.41 13.17 2.21
CA THR A 168 -11.32 11.88 1.47
C THR A 168 -9.95 11.23 1.53
N LEU A 169 -8.92 11.95 2.02
CA LEU A 169 -7.54 11.48 2.19
C LEU A 169 -7.16 11.51 3.68
N PRO A 170 -7.77 10.64 4.52
CA PRO A 170 -7.71 10.76 5.98
C PRO A 170 -6.31 10.53 6.56
N LEU A 171 -5.53 9.60 6.03
CA LEU A 171 -4.16 9.34 6.50
C LEU A 171 -3.26 10.53 6.19
N LEU A 172 -3.32 11.05 4.97
CA LEU A 172 -2.54 12.19 4.55
C LEU A 172 -2.93 13.45 5.31
N ARG A 173 -4.23 13.66 5.57
CA ARG A 173 -4.72 14.77 6.39
C ARG A 173 -4.21 14.67 7.83
N THR A 174 -4.16 13.48 8.41
CA THR A 174 -3.59 13.25 9.74
C THR A 174 -2.10 13.58 9.76
N LEU A 175 -1.35 13.17 8.73
CA LEU A 175 0.06 13.54 8.59
C LEU A 175 0.26 15.03 8.42
N GLN A 176 -0.63 15.75 7.74
CA GLN A 176 -0.55 17.22 7.65
C GLN A 176 -0.66 17.87 9.03
N LEU A 177 -1.62 17.41 9.86
CA LEU A 177 -1.75 17.90 11.24
C LEU A 177 -0.48 17.61 12.06
N ALA A 178 0.00 16.37 11.97
CA ALA A 178 1.24 15.96 12.64
C ALA A 178 2.43 16.82 12.19
N ALA A 179 2.62 16.99 10.88
CA ALA A 179 3.70 17.78 10.31
C ALA A 179 3.68 19.26 10.76
N HIS A 180 2.48 19.83 10.87
CA HIS A 180 2.30 21.24 11.22
C HIS A 180 2.39 21.50 12.72
N PHE A 181 1.87 20.60 13.56
CA PHE A 181 1.76 20.81 15.01
C PHE A 181 2.80 20.06 15.84
N SER A 182 3.67 19.23 15.24
CA SER A 182 4.72 18.49 15.95
C SER A 182 5.87 19.37 16.49
N GLN A 183 5.91 20.66 16.12
CA GLN A 183 6.89 21.59 16.70
C GLN A 183 6.49 21.91 18.15
N PRO A 184 7.39 21.73 19.13
CA PRO A 184 7.07 21.99 20.52
C PRO A 184 6.74 23.49 20.71
N ARG A 185 5.49 23.76 21.10
CA ARG A 185 5.02 25.13 21.44
C ARG A 185 5.25 25.49 22.89
N GLY A 186 6.30 24.97 23.51
CA GLY A 186 6.63 25.29 24.91
C GLY A 186 5.64 24.77 25.97
N ARG A 187 4.64 23.97 25.56
CA ARG A 187 3.74 23.25 26.48
C ARG A 187 4.07 21.78 26.45
N THR A 188 4.68 21.30 27.52
CA THR A 188 4.87 19.87 27.78
C THR A 188 3.66 19.34 28.54
N GLY A 189 2.95 18.39 28.00
CA GLY A 189 1.86 17.68 28.65
C GLY A 189 0.90 17.09 27.63
N CYS A 190 0.58 15.79 27.75
CA CYS A 190 -0.53 15.17 27.03
C CYS A 190 -1.83 15.62 27.70
N ILE A 191 -2.78 16.14 26.91
CA ILE A 191 -4.08 16.62 27.41
C ILE A 191 -5.00 15.46 27.81
N ILE A 192 -4.69 14.24 27.34
CA ILE A 192 -5.46 13.03 27.64
C ILE A 192 -4.62 12.16 28.58
N GLU A 193 -4.85 12.28 29.88
CA GLU A 193 -4.28 11.39 30.87
C GLU A 193 -5.05 10.07 30.89
N GLN A 194 -4.34 8.96 30.86
CA GLN A 194 -4.97 7.67 31.12
C GLN A 194 -5.29 7.57 32.62
N PRO A 195 -6.47 7.07 33.03
CA PRO A 195 -6.74 6.81 34.43
C PRO A 195 -5.69 5.83 34.97
N GLU A 196 -5.11 6.17 36.14
CA GLU A 196 -4.11 5.32 36.79
C GLU A 196 -4.69 3.89 36.98
N GLY A 197 -4.02 2.89 36.44
CA GLY A 197 -4.41 1.49 36.58
C GLY A 197 -4.90 0.76 35.34
N ALA A 198 -4.94 1.37 34.15
CA ALA A 198 -5.26 0.66 32.91
C ALA A 198 -4.02 -0.10 32.38
N THR A 199 -3.86 -1.36 32.80
CA THR A 199 -2.90 -2.28 32.20
C THR A 199 -3.47 -2.73 30.86
N ILE A 200 -2.79 -2.37 29.76
CA ILE A 200 -3.12 -2.94 28.44
C ILE A 200 -2.59 -4.38 28.42
N ALA A 201 -3.54 -5.34 28.36
CA ALA A 201 -3.24 -6.76 28.19
C ALA A 201 -2.82 -7.07 26.75
#